data_583578c57600f8e9deda1021365d866c
#
_entry.id   583578c57600f8e9deda1021365d866c
#
_cell.length_a   1.000
_cell.length_b   1.000
_cell.length_c   1.000
_cell.angle_alpha   90.00
_cell.angle_beta   90.00
_cell.angle_gamma   90.00
#
_symmetry.space_group_name_H-M   'P 1'
#
loop_
_entity.id
_entity.type
_entity.pdbx_description
1 polymer ?
#
loop_
_entity_poly.entity_id
_entity_poly.type
_entity_poly.pdbx_seq_one_letter_code
_entity_poly.pdbx_strand_id
1 'polypeptide(L)'
;QRQMCIRDSRVMESILRNPSLGPRPFPEHEGDNRWSVVLAIPPQALFMHSLTDWSGLKAKVNLYKCGDKLSQPHFLSWKPIAAPKPDFHLPEFFEQIKFSKI
;
A
#
# COMPACT_ATOMS: atom_id res chain seq x y z
N GLN A 1 -5.67 -16.10 -9.38
CA GLN A 1 -5.41 -14.87 -10.14
C GLN A 1 -4.90 -13.78 -9.22
N ARG A 2 -3.89 -13.05 -9.66
CA ARG A 2 -3.27 -11.97 -8.87
C ARG A 2 -3.59 -10.62 -9.47
N GLN A 3 -3.90 -9.68 -8.58
CA GLN A 3 -4.06 -8.28 -8.94
C GLN A 3 -3.02 -7.49 -8.14
N MET A 4 -1.96 -7.07 -8.80
CA MET A 4 -0.81 -6.45 -8.14
C MET A 4 -0.73 -4.95 -8.34
N CYS A 5 -1.08 -4.47 -9.52
CA CYS A 5 -1.05 -3.05 -9.82
C CYS A 5 -2.46 -2.58 -10.19
N ILE A 6 -2.97 -1.64 -9.44
CA ILE A 6 -4.23 -0.96 -9.75
C ILE A 6 -3.85 0.39 -10.35
N ARG A 7 -3.96 0.50 -11.67
CA ARG A 7 -3.62 1.71 -12.41
C ARG A 7 -4.83 2.37 -13.06
N ASP A 8 -5.97 1.71 -13.02
CA ASP A 8 -7.20 2.30 -13.53
C ASP A 8 -7.61 3.46 -12.63
N SER A 9 -7.69 4.67 -13.21
CA SER A 9 -7.99 5.88 -12.46
C SER A 9 -9.33 5.80 -11.74
N ARG A 10 -10.33 5.15 -12.35
CA ARG A 10 -11.66 5.00 -11.74
C ARG A 10 -11.61 4.10 -10.51
N VAL A 11 -10.80 3.04 -10.54
CA VAL A 11 -10.60 2.18 -9.37
C VAL A 11 -9.86 2.94 -8.29
N MET A 12 -8.81 3.68 -8.65
CA MET A 12 -8.04 4.48 -7.71
C MET A 12 -8.89 5.57 -7.04
N GLU A 13 -9.81 6.18 -7.76
CA GLU A 13 -10.73 7.18 -7.22
C GLU A 13 -11.67 6.60 -6.16
N SER A 14 -11.99 5.31 -6.24
CA SER A 14 -12.84 4.65 -5.25
C SER A 14 -12.16 4.42 -3.91
N ILE A 15 -10.82 4.50 -3.85
CA ILE A 15 -10.05 4.33 -2.63
C ILE A 15 -9.89 5.67 -1.96
N LEU A 16 -10.51 5.82 -0.79
CA LEU A 16 -10.41 7.05 -0.01
C LEU A 16 -9.12 7.02 0.82
N ARG A 17 -8.46 8.16 0.89
CA ARG A 17 -7.20 8.33 1.62
C ARG A 17 -7.27 9.53 2.54
N ASN A 18 -6.78 9.35 3.75
CA ASN A 18 -6.68 10.43 4.71
C ASN A 18 -5.27 10.42 5.33
N PRO A 19 -4.31 11.13 4.71
CA PRO A 19 -2.96 11.23 5.25
C PRO A 19 -2.89 12.26 6.36
N SER A 20 -2.14 11.95 7.43
CA SER A 20 -1.98 12.85 8.56
C SER A 20 -1.22 14.13 8.19
N LEU A 21 -0.38 14.07 7.17
CA LEU A 21 0.42 15.21 6.71
C LEU A 21 -0.27 16.02 5.61
N GLY A 22 -1.54 15.72 5.32
CA GLY A 22 -2.32 16.42 4.31
C GLY A 22 -2.13 15.88 2.89
N PRO A 23 -2.98 16.31 1.94
CA PRO A 23 -3.01 15.75 0.59
C PRO A 23 -2.05 16.42 -0.38
N ARG A 24 -1.36 17.49 0.03
CA ARG A 24 -0.51 18.28 -0.88
C ARG A 24 0.97 17.99 -0.67
N PRO A 25 1.78 18.10 -1.72
CA PRO A 25 3.23 18.06 -1.57
C PRO A 25 3.72 19.16 -0.62
N PHE A 26 4.78 18.86 0.11
CA PHE A 26 5.42 19.79 1.03
C PHE A 26 6.94 19.58 1.01
N PRO A 27 7.72 20.57 1.46
CA PRO A 27 9.17 20.43 1.53
C PRO A 27 9.59 19.29 2.45
N GLU A 28 10.73 18.68 2.16
CA GLU A 28 11.29 17.63 3.00
C GLU A 28 11.54 18.13 4.42
N HIS A 29 11.13 17.34 5.42
CA HIS A 29 11.37 17.61 6.82
C HIS A 29 12.41 16.64 7.36
N GLU A 30 13.48 17.17 7.93
CA GLU A 30 14.49 16.36 8.61
C GLU A 30 14.10 16.12 10.06
N GLY A 31 14.61 15.01 10.62
CA GLY A 31 14.43 14.66 12.02
C GLY A 31 13.51 13.47 12.22
N ASP A 32 13.00 13.34 13.43
CA ASP A 32 12.13 12.22 13.82
C ASP A 32 10.69 12.53 13.40
N ASN A 33 10.33 12.07 12.21
CA ASN A 33 9.02 12.30 11.61
C ASN A 33 8.10 11.12 11.84
N ARG A 34 6.88 11.40 12.28
CA ARG A 34 5.81 10.41 12.42
C ARG A 34 4.62 10.82 11.55
N TRP A 35 4.06 9.86 10.88
CA TRP A 35 2.89 10.09 10.02
C TRP A 35 2.04 8.84 9.94
N SER A 36 0.81 9.03 9.54
CA SER A 36 -0.12 7.95 9.31
C SER A 36 -0.97 8.23 8.08
N VAL A 37 -1.52 7.18 7.53
CA VAL A 37 -2.52 7.29 6.47
C VAL A 37 -3.63 6.29 6.74
N VAL A 38 -4.87 6.73 6.58
CA VAL A 38 -6.04 5.85 6.65
C VAL A 38 -6.53 5.64 5.22
N LEU A 39 -6.77 4.39 4.88
CA LEU A 39 -7.30 4.00 3.58
C LEU A 39 -8.66 3.35 3.76
N ALA A 40 -9.63 3.78 2.96
CA ALA A 40 -10.91 3.09 2.83
C ALA A 40 -10.98 2.48 1.44
N ILE A 41 -10.87 1.16 1.38
CA ILE A 41 -10.76 0.40 0.14
C ILE A 41 -12.03 -0.41 -0.05
N PRO A 42 -12.88 -0.10 -1.05
CA PRO A 42 -14.05 -0.92 -1.32
C PRO A 42 -13.62 -2.28 -1.91
N PRO A 43 -14.36 -3.36 -1.67
CA PRO A 43 -14.02 -4.67 -2.23
C PRO A 43 -13.90 -4.65 -3.76
N GLN A 44 -14.64 -3.79 -4.42
CA GLN A 44 -14.61 -3.64 -5.88
C GLN A 44 -13.27 -3.09 -6.42
N ALA A 45 -12.42 -2.58 -5.55
CA ALA A 45 -11.06 -2.18 -5.95
C ALA A 45 -10.24 -3.37 -6.45
N LEU A 46 -10.54 -4.57 -5.99
CA LEU A 46 -10.01 -5.81 -6.54
C LEU A 46 -10.91 -6.30 -7.67
N PHE A 47 -10.96 -5.54 -8.77
CA PHE A 47 -11.91 -5.75 -9.86
C PHE A 47 -11.74 -7.09 -10.60
N MET A 48 -10.59 -7.74 -10.46
CA MET A 48 -10.35 -9.07 -11.04
C MET A 48 -10.88 -10.19 -10.16
N HIS A 49 -11.52 -9.85 -9.04
CA HIS A 49 -12.13 -10.78 -8.10
C HIS A 49 -13.56 -10.34 -7.83
N SER A 50 -14.48 -11.29 -7.73
CA SER A 50 -15.88 -10.99 -7.43
C SER A 50 -16.10 -10.90 -5.93
N LEU A 51 -15.59 -9.84 -5.32
CA LEU A 51 -15.71 -9.61 -3.88
C LEU A 51 -16.83 -8.62 -3.58
N THR A 52 -17.65 -8.97 -2.61
CA THR A 52 -18.72 -8.10 -2.09
C THR A 52 -18.45 -7.65 -0.65
N ASP A 53 -17.56 -8.32 0.05
CA ASP A 53 -17.30 -8.10 1.47
C ASP A 53 -15.87 -8.50 1.79
N TRP A 54 -15.22 -7.72 2.65
CA TRP A 54 -13.88 -8.03 3.15
C TRP A 54 -13.87 -9.02 4.31
N SER A 55 -14.98 -9.21 5.01
CA SER A 55 -15.05 -10.00 6.24
C SER A 55 -14.53 -11.43 6.05
N GLY A 56 -13.54 -11.79 6.84
CA GLY A 56 -12.95 -13.12 6.82
C GLY A 56 -12.08 -13.42 5.62
N LEU A 57 -11.93 -12.51 4.68
CA LEU A 57 -11.06 -12.70 3.53
C LEU A 57 -9.61 -12.84 3.99
N LYS A 58 -8.91 -13.82 3.44
CA LYS A 58 -7.46 -13.96 3.59
C LYS A 58 -6.78 -13.45 2.32
N ALA A 59 -5.75 -12.66 2.49
CA ALA A 59 -4.98 -12.10 1.39
C ALA A 59 -3.51 -12.05 1.76
N LYS A 60 -2.67 -11.77 0.79
CA LYS A 60 -1.25 -11.51 1.02
C LYS A 60 -0.94 -10.08 0.65
N VAL A 61 -0.14 -9.41 1.46
CA VAL A 61 0.15 -7.98 1.29
C VAL A 61 1.56 -7.67 1.75
N ASN A 62 2.13 -6.64 1.17
CA ASN A 62 3.27 -5.95 1.75
C ASN A 62 3.04 -4.45 1.63
N LEU A 63 3.75 -3.68 2.43
CA LEU A 63 3.64 -2.23 2.45
C LEU A 63 5.03 -1.64 2.21
N TYR A 64 5.08 -0.57 1.44
CA TYR A 64 6.34 0.01 1.01
C TYR A 64 6.35 1.51 1.17
N LYS A 65 7.52 2.05 1.46
CA LYS A 65 7.77 3.48 1.37
C LYS A 65 8.92 3.71 0.41
N CYS A 66 8.67 4.49 -0.61
CA CYS A 66 9.70 4.90 -1.56
C CYS A 66 10.17 6.32 -1.23
N GLY A 67 11.44 6.46 -0.94
CA GLY A 67 12.08 7.75 -0.69
C GLY A 67 13.27 7.98 -1.62
N ASP A 68 13.11 7.64 -2.89
CA ASP A 68 14.19 7.67 -3.87
C ASP A 68 14.67 9.08 -4.22
N LYS A 69 13.82 10.09 -4.01
CA LYS A 69 14.13 11.49 -4.31
C LYS A 69 14.41 12.34 -3.08
N LEU A 70 14.53 11.71 -1.92
CA LEU A 70 14.88 12.41 -0.69
C LEU A 70 16.39 12.66 -0.61
N SER A 71 16.80 13.57 0.29
CA SER A 71 18.20 13.88 0.52
C SER A 71 19.01 12.65 0.94
N GLN A 72 18.37 11.73 1.65
CA GLN A 72 18.89 10.41 1.97
C GLN A 72 17.99 9.35 1.33
N PRO A 73 18.25 8.98 0.07
CA PRO A 73 17.39 8.03 -0.63
C PRO A 73 17.28 6.70 0.10
N HIS A 74 16.06 6.19 0.23
CA HIS A 74 15.81 4.92 0.90
C HIS A 74 14.54 4.25 0.39
N PHE A 75 14.48 2.95 0.62
CA PHE A 75 13.32 2.12 0.34
C PHE A 75 13.04 1.28 1.58
N LEU A 76 11.81 1.32 2.06
CA LEU A 76 11.38 0.57 3.24
C LEU A 76 10.26 -0.38 2.86
N SER A 77 10.24 -1.55 3.49
CA SER A 77 9.14 -2.49 3.37
C SER A 77 8.74 -2.99 4.75
N TRP A 78 7.45 -3.29 4.91
CA TRP A 78 6.95 -3.87 6.15
C TRP A 78 7.53 -5.27 6.37
N LYS A 79 7.54 -6.09 5.32
CA LYS A 79 8.17 -7.41 5.36
C LYS A 79 9.42 -7.42 4.50
N PRO A 80 10.50 -8.07 4.95
CA PRO A 80 11.75 -8.07 4.20
C PRO A 80 11.62 -8.63 2.79
N ILE A 81 12.35 -8.04 1.87
CA ILE A 81 12.44 -8.49 0.50
C ILE A 81 13.87 -8.91 0.24
N ALA A 82 14.08 -10.18 -0.09
CA ALA A 82 15.39 -10.72 -0.45
C ALA A 82 15.60 -10.60 -1.96
N ALA A 83 15.94 -9.39 -2.42
CA ALA A 83 16.19 -9.12 -3.83
C ALA A 83 17.42 -8.21 -3.97
N PRO A 84 18.18 -8.33 -5.09
CA PRO A 84 19.39 -7.54 -5.29
C PRO A 84 19.12 -6.06 -5.55
N LYS A 85 17.90 -5.71 -5.96
CA LYS A 85 17.47 -4.33 -6.23
C LYS A 85 16.10 -4.10 -5.60
N PRO A 86 15.75 -2.83 -5.25
CA PRO A 86 14.40 -2.52 -4.79
C PRO A 86 13.36 -2.92 -5.85
N ASP A 87 12.48 -3.81 -5.48
CA ASP A 87 11.41 -4.29 -6.34
C ASP A 87 10.18 -4.56 -5.48
N PHE A 88 9.09 -3.84 -5.76
CA PHE A 88 7.86 -3.94 -4.99
C PHE A 88 6.85 -4.93 -5.60
N HIS A 89 7.22 -5.58 -6.69
CA HIS A 89 6.35 -6.51 -7.39
C HIS A 89 6.75 -7.97 -7.18
N LEU A 90 7.12 -8.31 -5.93
CA LEU A 90 7.58 -9.66 -5.55
C LEU A 90 6.60 -10.28 -4.56
N PRO A 91 5.50 -10.87 -5.04
CA PRO A 91 4.45 -11.41 -4.16
C PRO A 91 4.91 -12.57 -3.26
N GLU A 92 6.02 -13.22 -3.59
CA GLU A 92 6.61 -14.25 -2.73
C GLU A 92 7.05 -13.72 -1.37
N PHE A 93 7.26 -12.41 -1.24
CA PHE A 93 7.62 -11.76 0.03
C PHE A 93 6.44 -11.08 0.71
N PHE A 94 5.23 -11.29 0.20
CA PHE A 94 4.02 -10.76 0.83
C PHE A 94 3.66 -11.59 2.06
N GLU A 95 3.15 -10.93 3.09
CA GLU A 95 2.67 -11.56 4.31
C GLU A 95 1.18 -11.83 4.23
N GLN A 96 0.74 -12.94 4.81
CA GLN A 96 -0.68 -13.25 4.87
C GLN A 96 -1.37 -12.37 5.92
N ILE A 97 -2.50 -11.81 5.53
CA ILE A 97 -3.39 -11.06 6.43
C ILE A 97 -4.80 -11.64 6.34
N LYS A 98 -5.58 -11.36 7.36
CA LYS A 98 -7.00 -11.70 7.39
C LYS A 98 -7.80 -10.46 7.74
N PHE A 99 -8.82 -10.18 6.96
CA PHE A 99 -9.71 -9.06 7.23
C PHE A 99 -10.70 -9.44 8.33
N SER A 100 -10.70 -8.65 9.39
CA SER A 100 -11.61 -8.85 10.52
C SER A 100 -13.00 -8.34 10.20
N LYS A 101 -14.00 -8.96 10.80
CA LYS A 101 -15.35 -8.45 10.82
C LYS A 101 -15.47 -7.42 11.95
N ILE A 102 -16.01 -6.27 11.64
CA ILE A 102 -16.25 -5.21 12.62
C ILE A 102 -17.63 -5.38 13.24
#